data_c3ec012656a33192df29418fafad93c4
#
_entry.id   c3ec012656a33192df29418fafad93c4
#
_cell.length_a   1.000
_cell.length_b   1.000
_cell.length_c   1.000
_cell.angle_alpha   90.00
_cell.angle_beta   90.00
_cell.angle_gamma   90.00
#
_symmetry.space_group_name_H-M   'P 1'
#
loop_
_entity.id
_entity.type
_entity.pdbx_description
1 polymer ?
#
loop_
_entity_poly.entity_id
_entity_poly.type
_entity_poly.pdbx_seq_one_letter_code
_entity_poly.pdbx_strand_id
1 'polypeptide(L)'
;MMNRVEDSNHLLVSLLSRRVSAGAGHNVNGEPCVTTAGASTLPTTGVTVPATQQRKRPVKCLLIVAVLLAAAMLTVLVFWIKTHDGQVQASPTTRPPHIVFILADDLGWADLSYNGNPQIRTPNIDALAWNGVRLTRLYHQPLCTPSRSAIMTGRYPIHTGMQHFVIMMSEPRGLPLNLKLLPEWLNDLGYASYILGKWHLGFHKTEYTPTNRGFLSHVGSWGGACEYTTHQRAAIGSNDYGLDFRRNSTLAPEDSGRYYTEIITEEAVSLIKSHPVDKPMFLYVAHLAPHYGTVRLPLEAPAEYHEGYDFIGPRNRTIYASMVSALDKSIGKIFEALHEAGMLNNTFLSFSSDNGAAATFWGTYGASSYPLRGEKSTLWEGGVRVPGVVWTAEPLWHGRGSQYDRIFHATDWLPTLYEMAGGDSSKLGGIDGVSHLRSLADPLAYPPRNEVLLNIDPIEGNEAIIHDSYKLVYGAFPSGTSQWLDVPGSRLPTAEETDLAHESCIKGMSYKILKTAGFSPNCGEGGDVYSTAVNCGNRNSSKVPCDSRVAPCLYNVNIDPCEYYNIANENPEIVLKLQARISEYKKGALKPSNLPNDPSSFPHNHDGAWVSWKDGSA
;
A
#
# COMPACT_ATOMS: atom_id res chain seq x y z
N MET A 1 -16.95 37.02 -28.85
CA MET A 1 -17.60 38.03 -28.03
C MET A 1 -17.21 37.75 -26.60
N MET A 2 -16.09 38.16 -26.09
CA MET A 2 -15.64 39.49 -25.59
C MET A 2 -16.63 40.09 -24.60
N ASN A 3 -16.27 40.17 -23.40
CA ASN A 3 -15.80 41.20 -22.47
C ASN A 3 -16.38 40.99 -21.07
N ARG A 4 -15.48 40.90 -20.11
CA ARG A 4 -15.16 41.83 -19.00
C ARG A 4 -16.30 42.09 -18.02
N VAL A 5 -16.03 41.86 -16.74
CA VAL A 5 -16.01 42.88 -15.69
C VAL A 5 -14.99 42.47 -14.61
N GLU A 6 -14.09 43.41 -14.36
CA GLU A 6 -13.08 43.49 -13.31
C GLU A 6 -13.68 44.08 -12.01
N ASP A 7 -12.94 43.83 -10.95
CA ASP A 7 -12.73 44.63 -9.74
C ASP A 7 -13.86 44.90 -8.74
N SER A 8 -13.56 44.47 -7.54
CA SER A 8 -13.59 45.39 -6.38
C SER A 8 -12.71 44.85 -5.25
N ASN A 9 -11.60 45.52 -5.11
CA ASN A 9 -10.70 45.53 -3.97
C ASN A 9 -11.20 46.43 -2.85
N HIS A 10 -10.69 46.16 -1.64
CA HIS A 10 -10.34 47.08 -0.56
C HIS A 10 -11.23 47.24 0.67
N LEU A 11 -10.45 47.22 1.74
CA LEU A 11 -10.61 47.81 3.10
C LEU A 11 -11.36 46.93 4.13
N LEU A 12 -10.75 46.55 5.22
CA LEU A 12 -10.23 47.42 6.29
C LEU A 12 -9.25 46.67 7.21
N VAL A 13 -8.11 47.32 7.37
CA VAL A 13 -7.11 47.12 8.42
C VAL A 13 -7.59 47.94 9.65
N SER A 14 -7.36 47.41 10.85
CA SER A 14 -6.72 48.07 11.98
C SER A 14 -7.39 47.90 13.36
N LEU A 15 -6.47 47.75 14.31
CA LEU A 15 -6.49 48.15 15.72
C LEU A 15 -7.26 47.26 16.71
N LEU A 16 -6.57 46.63 17.65
CA LEU A 16 -6.04 47.28 18.84
C LEU A 16 -5.09 46.40 19.64
N SER A 17 -3.94 46.94 19.86
CA SER A 17 -2.96 46.58 20.90
C SER A 17 -3.38 47.14 22.26
N ARG A 18 -3.04 46.44 23.35
CA ARG A 18 -2.56 46.90 24.68
C ARG A 18 -2.39 45.71 25.59
N ARG A 19 -1.13 45.33 26.00
CA ARG A 19 -0.33 45.83 27.13
C ARG A 19 -1.01 45.72 28.49
N VAL A 20 -0.31 44.97 29.34
CA VAL A 20 0.22 45.28 30.67
C VAL A 20 1.01 44.04 31.12
N SER A 21 2.36 43.97 31.17
CA SER A 21 3.36 44.47 32.14
C SER A 21 3.03 44.07 33.59
N ALA A 22 3.85 43.39 34.36
CA ALA A 22 5.16 43.58 34.84
C ALA A 22 5.36 42.72 36.13
N GLY A 23 6.60 42.52 36.50
CA GLY A 23 7.09 42.16 37.83
C GLY A 23 8.01 40.95 37.76
N ALA A 24 9.28 41.06 37.58
CA ALA A 24 10.44 41.66 38.25
C ALA A 24 10.80 40.97 39.58
N GLY A 25 12.02 40.53 39.63
CA GLY A 25 12.79 40.27 40.86
C GLY A 25 13.80 39.12 40.69
N HIS A 26 15.00 39.43 40.23
CA HIS A 26 16.30 39.51 40.94
C HIS A 26 16.67 38.25 41.75
N ASN A 27 17.82 37.69 41.66
CA ASN A 27 19.25 37.94 41.43
C ASN A 27 19.95 36.84 42.25
N VAL A 28 21.07 36.32 42.07
CA VAL A 28 22.45 36.72 41.79
C VAL A 28 23.36 35.52 42.17
N ASN A 29 24.36 35.26 41.32
CA ASN A 29 25.71 34.82 41.64
C ASN A 29 25.93 33.44 42.30
N GLY A 30 26.93 32.72 42.01
CA GLY A 30 28.24 33.00 41.47
C GLY A 30 29.11 31.75 41.50
N GLU A 31 30.15 31.84 40.82
CA GLU A 31 31.21 30.96 40.44
C GLU A 31 32.08 30.35 41.59
N PRO A 32 33.23 29.78 41.28
CA PRO A 32 33.55 28.39 41.53
C PRO A 32 34.65 28.27 42.62
N CYS A 33 34.96 27.09 43.07
CA CYS A 33 36.13 26.89 43.92
C CYS A 33 37.04 25.75 43.44
N VAL A 34 38.26 26.16 43.20
CA VAL A 34 39.44 25.42 42.78
C VAL A 34 40.24 25.03 44.02
N THR A 35 40.78 23.84 43.98
CA THR A 35 42.03 23.32 44.58
C THR A 35 42.41 23.66 46.03
N THR A 36 42.92 22.71 46.77
CA THR A 36 44.38 22.59 47.00
C THR A 36 44.73 21.37 47.86
N ALA A 37 45.94 20.86 47.60
CA ALA A 37 46.61 19.79 48.29
C ALA A 37 47.07 20.20 49.71
N GLY A 38 47.16 19.23 50.60
CA GLY A 38 47.80 19.37 51.87
C GLY A 38 48.49 18.08 52.28
N ALA A 39 49.81 18.09 52.20
CA ALA A 39 50.68 17.04 52.71
C ALA A 39 50.89 17.21 54.24
N SER A 40 50.97 16.12 54.97
CA SER A 40 51.67 16.11 56.25
C SER A 40 52.24 14.72 56.53
N THR A 41 53.43 14.79 57.07
CA THR A 41 54.51 13.87 57.30
C THR A 41 54.35 12.99 58.53
N LEU A 42 54.78 11.74 58.39
CA LEU A 42 55.53 10.79 59.23
C LEU A 42 55.33 10.77 60.77
N PRO A 43 55.52 9.61 61.49
CA PRO A 43 56.80 8.89 61.48
C PRO A 43 56.74 7.33 61.50
N THR A 44 57.87 6.78 61.17
CA THR A 44 58.39 5.43 61.17
C THR A 44 58.28 4.66 62.48
N THR A 45 57.91 3.36 62.40
CA THR A 45 58.52 2.32 63.25
C THR A 45 58.66 1.04 62.42
N GLY A 46 59.86 0.51 62.42
CA GLY A 46 60.22 -0.67 61.67
C GLY A 46 59.79 -1.97 62.34
N VAL A 47 59.35 -2.92 61.51
CA VAL A 47 59.34 -4.34 61.84
C VAL A 47 59.76 -5.11 60.58
N THR A 48 60.90 -5.81 60.76
CA THR A 48 61.43 -6.78 59.77
C THR A 48 60.60 -8.05 59.76
N VAL A 49 60.15 -8.47 58.58
CA VAL A 49 59.57 -9.80 58.34
C VAL A 49 60.24 -10.41 57.10
N PRO A 50 60.56 -11.72 57.13
CA PRO A 50 61.45 -12.34 56.16
C PRO A 50 60.84 -12.62 54.79
N ALA A 51 61.72 -12.64 53.78
CA ALA A 51 61.43 -12.89 52.39
C ALA A 51 60.79 -14.27 52.16
N THR A 52 59.53 -14.27 51.68
CA THR A 52 58.91 -15.46 51.11
C THR A 52 59.09 -15.46 49.60
N GLN A 53 59.71 -16.51 49.11
CA GLN A 53 59.86 -16.82 47.68
C GLN A 53 58.54 -16.76 46.93
N GLN A 54 58.40 -15.83 46.03
CA GLN A 54 57.32 -15.87 44.99
C GLN A 54 57.60 -16.97 43.98
N ARG A 55 56.86 -18.06 44.08
CA ARG A 55 56.68 -19.07 43.00
C ARG A 55 56.03 -18.41 41.82
N LYS A 56 56.77 -18.18 40.71
CA LYS A 56 56.22 -17.81 39.40
C LYS A 56 55.31 -18.92 38.91
N ARG A 57 54.00 -18.77 39.01
CA ARG A 57 53.03 -19.64 38.34
C ARG A 57 53.09 -19.38 36.83
N PRO A 58 53.08 -20.43 35.98
CA PRO A 58 53.26 -20.24 34.54
C PRO A 58 52.01 -19.63 33.92
N VAL A 59 52.10 -18.39 33.46
CA VAL A 59 51.07 -17.64 32.68
C VAL A 59 50.61 -18.43 31.44
N LYS A 60 51.46 -19.37 30.97
CA LYS A 60 51.13 -20.24 29.81
C LYS A 60 49.94 -21.20 30.04
N CYS A 61 49.68 -21.70 31.26
CA CYS A 61 48.52 -22.54 31.52
C CYS A 61 47.18 -21.78 31.49
N LEU A 62 47.15 -20.54 31.96
CA LEU A 62 45.93 -19.70 31.91
C LEU A 62 45.55 -19.32 30.46
N LEU A 63 46.55 -19.08 29.60
CA LEU A 63 46.30 -18.78 28.17
C LEU A 63 45.75 -19.99 27.44
N ILE A 64 46.25 -21.20 27.69
CA ILE A 64 45.78 -22.43 27.08
C ILE A 64 44.35 -22.74 27.52
N VAL A 65 43.99 -22.56 28.80
CA VAL A 65 42.64 -22.76 29.31
C VAL A 65 41.65 -21.74 28.70
N ALA A 66 42.08 -20.47 28.57
CA ALA A 66 41.27 -19.43 27.93
C ALA A 66 40.99 -19.73 26.43
N VAL A 67 42.02 -20.20 25.70
CA VAL A 67 41.87 -20.59 24.28
C VAL A 67 40.97 -21.83 24.13
N LEU A 68 41.07 -22.82 25.01
CA LEU A 68 40.22 -24.02 24.99
C LEU A 68 38.75 -23.67 25.35
N LEU A 69 38.53 -22.75 26.30
CA LEU A 69 37.19 -22.25 26.63
C LEU A 69 36.56 -21.43 25.49
N ALA A 70 37.35 -20.60 24.82
CA ALA A 70 36.92 -19.83 23.66
C ALA A 70 36.56 -20.76 22.46
N ALA A 71 37.39 -21.80 22.23
CA ALA A 71 37.13 -22.81 21.21
C ALA A 71 35.87 -23.64 21.53
N ALA A 72 35.67 -24.02 22.80
CA ALA A 72 34.45 -24.72 23.23
C ALA A 72 33.21 -23.83 23.12
N MET A 73 33.26 -22.54 23.45
CA MET A 73 32.15 -21.59 23.23
C MET A 73 31.87 -21.40 21.74
N LEU A 74 32.91 -21.33 20.90
CA LEU A 74 32.73 -21.21 19.45
C LEU A 74 32.09 -22.47 18.86
N THR A 75 32.46 -23.66 19.31
CA THR A 75 31.83 -24.91 18.88
C THR A 75 30.40 -25.04 19.36
N VAL A 76 30.08 -24.62 20.57
CA VAL A 76 28.70 -24.57 21.09
C VAL A 76 27.88 -23.52 20.31
N LEU A 77 28.45 -22.38 20.01
CA LEU A 77 27.79 -21.33 19.20
C LEU A 77 27.54 -21.80 17.76
N VAL A 78 28.52 -22.45 17.13
CA VAL A 78 28.37 -23.03 15.77
C VAL A 78 27.36 -24.19 15.77
N PHE A 79 27.36 -25.01 16.82
CA PHE A 79 26.36 -26.06 17.00
C PHE A 79 24.97 -25.47 17.26
N TRP A 80 24.87 -24.42 18.09
CA TRP A 80 23.64 -23.70 18.36
C TRP A 80 23.12 -22.98 17.10
N ILE A 81 24.00 -22.33 16.31
CA ILE A 81 23.65 -21.75 15.01
C ILE A 81 23.19 -22.85 14.05
N LYS A 82 23.90 -23.98 13.94
CA LYS A 82 23.48 -25.09 13.06
C LYS A 82 22.19 -25.80 13.51
N THR A 83 21.89 -25.83 14.80
CA THR A 83 20.63 -26.40 15.31
C THR A 83 19.49 -25.39 15.31
N HIS A 84 19.78 -24.07 15.23
CA HIS A 84 18.78 -22.99 15.12
C HIS A 84 18.67 -22.42 13.70
N ASP A 85 19.59 -22.76 12.77
CA ASP A 85 19.36 -22.70 11.32
C ASP A 85 18.46 -23.87 10.82
N GLY A 86 17.99 -24.70 11.76
CA GLY A 86 16.85 -25.56 11.54
C GLY A 86 15.70 -24.68 11.08
N GLN A 87 15.37 -24.79 9.80
CA GLN A 87 14.10 -24.40 9.24
C GLN A 87 13.06 -24.34 10.34
N VAL A 88 12.47 -23.13 10.58
CA VAL A 88 11.10 -23.08 11.06
C VAL A 88 10.32 -23.75 9.93
N GLN A 89 10.30 -25.08 9.93
CA GLN A 89 9.24 -25.83 9.30
C GLN A 89 8.02 -25.40 10.08
N ALA A 90 7.30 -24.42 9.50
CA ALA A 90 5.90 -24.31 9.72
C ALA A 90 5.39 -25.75 9.70
N SER A 91 4.84 -26.21 10.82
CA SER A 91 4.14 -27.50 10.84
C SER A 91 3.17 -27.42 9.68
N PRO A 92 3.32 -28.19 8.58
CA PRO A 92 2.50 -27.95 7.43
C PRO A 92 1.07 -28.19 7.88
N THR A 93 0.24 -27.16 7.85
CA THR A 93 -1.18 -27.41 7.63
C THR A 93 -1.20 -28.31 6.42
N THR A 94 -1.79 -29.47 6.53
CA THR A 94 -1.75 -30.50 5.50
C THR A 94 -2.39 -30.03 4.18
N ARG A 95 -2.84 -28.77 4.12
CA ARG A 95 -3.52 -28.14 2.97
C ARG A 95 -3.02 -26.72 2.72
N PRO A 96 -2.74 -26.33 1.48
CA PRO A 96 -2.46 -24.94 1.11
C PRO A 96 -3.64 -24.01 1.52
N PRO A 97 -3.39 -22.79 2.01
CA PRO A 97 -4.45 -21.89 2.45
C PRO A 97 -5.29 -21.38 1.26
N HIS A 98 -6.54 -21.03 1.51
CA HIS A 98 -7.28 -20.17 0.59
C HIS A 98 -6.65 -18.79 0.58
N ILE A 99 -6.51 -18.19 -0.59
CA ILE A 99 -5.94 -16.86 -0.78
C ILE A 99 -7.05 -15.93 -1.26
N VAL A 100 -7.38 -14.93 -0.45
CA VAL A 100 -8.33 -13.87 -0.81
C VAL A 100 -7.58 -12.57 -0.94
N PHE A 101 -7.45 -12.05 -2.15
CA PHE A 101 -6.78 -10.80 -2.46
C PHE A 101 -7.82 -9.73 -2.82
N ILE A 102 -8.03 -8.76 -1.94
CA ILE A 102 -8.98 -7.66 -2.12
C ILE A 102 -8.21 -6.40 -2.53
N LEU A 103 -8.53 -5.86 -3.69
CA LEU A 103 -7.91 -4.65 -4.23
C LEU A 103 -8.97 -3.56 -4.42
N ALA A 104 -8.81 -2.45 -3.71
CA ALA A 104 -9.55 -1.21 -3.96
C ALA A 104 -8.93 -0.45 -5.14
N ASP A 105 -9.68 0.49 -5.72
CA ASP A 105 -9.27 1.31 -6.85
C ASP A 105 -9.30 2.79 -6.45
N ASP A 106 -8.16 3.48 -6.53
CA ASP A 106 -8.00 4.90 -6.16
C ASP A 106 -8.26 5.24 -4.68
N LEU A 107 -8.09 4.29 -3.77
CA LEU A 107 -8.29 4.52 -2.34
C LEU A 107 -7.06 5.22 -1.73
N GLY A 108 -7.27 6.39 -1.16
CA GLY A 108 -6.20 7.19 -0.57
C GLY A 108 -5.78 6.74 0.82
N TRP A 109 -4.60 7.22 1.24
CA TRP A 109 -4.06 6.92 2.58
C TRP A 109 -4.99 7.37 3.70
N ALA A 110 -5.54 8.60 3.60
CA ALA A 110 -6.43 9.18 4.61
C ALA A 110 -7.91 8.80 4.44
N ASP A 111 -8.21 7.79 3.65
CA ASP A 111 -9.60 7.37 3.41
C ASP A 111 -9.99 6.15 4.26
N LEU A 112 -9.09 5.75 5.18
CA LEU A 112 -9.28 4.65 6.13
C LEU A 112 -9.02 5.12 7.57
N SER A 113 -9.92 4.74 8.49
CA SER A 113 -9.82 5.17 9.88
C SER A 113 -8.58 4.63 10.59
N TYR A 114 -8.13 3.41 10.32
CA TYR A 114 -6.92 2.87 10.94
C TYR A 114 -5.62 3.60 10.54
N ASN A 115 -5.64 4.41 9.48
CA ASN A 115 -4.51 5.27 9.09
C ASN A 115 -4.52 6.64 9.78
N GLY A 116 -5.36 6.82 10.80
CA GLY A 116 -5.38 8.01 11.65
C GLY A 116 -6.34 9.12 11.20
N ASN A 117 -7.24 8.86 10.25
CA ASN A 117 -8.29 9.79 9.88
C ASN A 117 -9.68 9.15 10.05
N PRO A 118 -10.37 9.38 11.18
CA PRO A 118 -11.67 8.78 11.48
C PRO A 118 -12.86 9.41 10.73
N GLN A 119 -12.63 10.31 9.79
CA GLN A 119 -13.70 10.97 9.02
C GLN A 119 -14.55 9.97 8.24
N ILE A 120 -13.91 8.95 7.66
CA ILE A 120 -14.59 7.81 7.02
C ILE A 120 -14.38 6.58 7.90
N ARG A 121 -15.47 6.06 8.44
CA ARG A 121 -15.42 4.88 9.31
C ARG A 121 -15.35 3.60 8.47
N THR A 122 -14.34 2.77 8.74
CA THR A 122 -14.07 1.53 8.02
C THR A 122 -13.96 0.33 8.97
N PRO A 123 -15.05 0.02 9.72
CA PRO A 123 -15.03 -0.90 10.85
C PRO A 123 -14.53 -2.32 10.51
N ASN A 124 -14.79 -2.81 9.31
CA ASN A 124 -14.40 -4.15 8.90
C ASN A 124 -12.93 -4.21 8.50
N ILE A 125 -12.45 -3.21 7.75
CA ILE A 125 -11.05 -3.07 7.39
C ILE A 125 -10.20 -2.80 8.64
N ASP A 126 -10.68 -1.94 9.56
CA ASP A 126 -10.00 -1.62 10.82
C ASP A 126 -9.83 -2.87 11.69
N ALA A 127 -10.88 -3.69 11.83
CA ALA A 127 -10.80 -4.95 12.57
C ALA A 127 -9.75 -5.89 11.98
N LEU A 128 -9.64 -5.98 10.64
CA LEU A 128 -8.59 -6.76 9.99
C LEU A 128 -7.21 -6.15 10.19
N ALA A 129 -7.09 -4.83 10.13
CA ALA A 129 -5.84 -4.11 10.34
C ALA A 129 -5.29 -4.27 11.76
N TRP A 130 -6.16 -4.18 12.79
CA TRP A 130 -5.78 -4.32 14.19
C TRP A 130 -5.58 -5.77 14.64
N ASN A 131 -6.03 -6.74 13.85
CA ASN A 131 -5.88 -8.18 14.15
C ASN A 131 -5.06 -8.94 13.10
N GLY A 132 -4.52 -8.22 12.12
CA GLY A 132 -3.58 -8.68 11.11
C GLY A 132 -2.23 -7.97 11.21
N VAL A 133 -1.60 -7.75 10.07
CA VAL A 133 -0.35 -6.99 9.92
C VAL A 133 -0.61 -5.82 8.97
N ARG A 134 -0.34 -4.60 9.44
CA ARG A 134 -0.46 -3.37 8.65
C ARG A 134 0.83 -3.12 7.90
N LEU A 135 0.75 -3.02 6.56
CA LEU A 135 1.88 -2.75 5.69
C LEU A 135 2.07 -1.22 5.59
N THR A 136 3.00 -0.67 6.35
CA THR A 136 3.18 0.79 6.45
C THR A 136 4.03 1.38 5.33
N ARG A 137 4.79 0.53 4.59
CA ARG A 137 5.64 0.91 3.45
C ARG A 137 5.34 0.04 2.23
N LEU A 138 4.04 -0.09 1.91
CA LEU A 138 3.58 -0.76 0.70
C LEU A 138 3.54 0.25 -0.45
N TYR A 139 4.28 -0.06 -1.51
CA TYR A 139 4.37 0.78 -2.71
C TYR A 139 3.76 0.07 -3.91
N HIS A 140 2.82 0.72 -4.56
CA HIS A 140 2.30 0.31 -5.86
C HIS A 140 2.71 1.31 -6.94
N GLN A 141 2.22 1.12 -8.15
CA GLN A 141 2.48 2.06 -9.24
C GLN A 141 1.54 3.27 -9.15
N PRO A 142 1.85 4.38 -9.82
CA PRO A 142 1.03 5.59 -9.72
C PRO A 142 -0.34 5.48 -10.43
N LEU A 143 -0.60 4.38 -11.15
CA LEU A 143 -1.80 4.17 -11.97
C LEU A 143 -2.22 2.69 -11.98
N CYS A 144 -3.52 2.45 -12.28
CA CYS A 144 -4.18 1.14 -12.22
C CYS A 144 -3.50 0.06 -13.08
N THR A 145 -3.38 0.24 -14.42
CA THR A 145 -2.81 -0.79 -15.32
C THR A 145 -1.37 -1.15 -14.94
N PRO A 146 -0.45 -0.18 -14.70
CA PRO A 146 0.89 -0.49 -14.22
C PRO A 146 0.89 -1.32 -12.93
N SER A 147 0.07 -0.95 -11.93
CA SER A 147 -0.03 -1.67 -10.65
C SER A 147 -0.54 -3.09 -10.83
N ARG A 148 -1.66 -3.23 -11.56
CA ARG A 148 -2.28 -4.54 -11.80
C ARG A 148 -1.36 -5.45 -12.61
N SER A 149 -0.60 -4.90 -13.59
CA SER A 149 0.42 -5.64 -14.32
C SER A 149 1.55 -6.13 -13.39
N ALA A 150 2.01 -5.28 -12.47
CA ALA A 150 3.06 -5.63 -11.52
C ALA A 150 2.60 -6.72 -10.52
N ILE A 151 1.38 -6.62 -9.99
CA ILE A 151 0.77 -7.63 -9.10
C ILE A 151 0.66 -8.99 -9.81
N MET A 152 0.17 -8.99 -11.07
CA MET A 152 -0.09 -10.23 -11.81
C MET A 152 1.17 -10.90 -12.33
N THR A 153 2.24 -10.15 -12.62
CA THR A 153 3.44 -10.69 -13.26
C THR A 153 4.66 -10.79 -12.35
N GLY A 154 4.65 -10.11 -11.19
CA GLY A 154 5.83 -9.95 -10.35
C GLY A 154 6.93 -9.12 -11.03
N ARG A 155 6.63 -8.33 -12.06
CA ARG A 155 7.58 -7.54 -12.84
C ARG A 155 7.31 -6.06 -12.74
N TYR A 156 8.37 -5.26 -12.74
CA TYR A 156 8.23 -3.82 -12.91
C TYR A 156 7.57 -3.52 -14.26
N PRO A 157 6.70 -2.49 -14.35
CA PRO A 157 6.06 -2.12 -15.61
C PRO A 157 7.01 -1.86 -16.78
N ILE A 158 8.22 -1.38 -16.51
CA ILE A 158 9.28 -1.23 -17.53
C ILE A 158 9.70 -2.55 -18.19
N HIS A 159 9.46 -3.70 -17.54
CA HIS A 159 9.76 -5.03 -18.08
C HIS A 159 8.54 -5.69 -18.73
N THR A 160 7.38 -5.00 -18.74
CA THR A 160 6.15 -5.48 -19.39
C THR A 160 5.64 -4.54 -20.48
N GLY A 161 6.25 -3.35 -20.64
CA GLY A 161 5.79 -2.30 -21.54
C GLY A 161 4.60 -1.50 -21.01
N MET A 162 4.24 -1.67 -19.70
CA MET A 162 3.07 -1.05 -19.07
C MET A 162 3.40 0.19 -18.22
N GLN A 163 4.59 0.77 -18.36
CA GLN A 163 5.08 1.87 -17.54
C GLN A 163 4.45 3.24 -17.84
N HIS A 164 3.85 3.41 -19.02
CA HIS A 164 3.21 4.66 -19.41
C HIS A 164 1.70 4.53 -19.40
N PHE A 165 1.03 5.38 -18.61
CA PHE A 165 -0.42 5.50 -18.51
C PHE A 165 -1.18 4.17 -18.35
N VAL A 166 -2.51 4.21 -18.48
CA VAL A 166 -3.38 3.03 -18.40
C VAL A 166 -3.78 2.55 -19.79
N ILE A 167 -4.25 1.32 -19.93
CA ILE A 167 -4.87 0.82 -21.15
C ILE A 167 -6.23 1.49 -21.33
N MET A 168 -6.39 2.21 -22.45
CA MET A 168 -7.64 2.88 -22.77
C MET A 168 -8.67 1.90 -23.34
N MET A 169 -9.98 2.20 -23.20
CA MET A 169 -11.07 1.34 -23.69
C MET A 169 -10.94 0.96 -25.17
N SER A 170 -10.47 1.90 -25.98
CA SER A 170 -10.34 1.76 -27.45
C SER A 170 -8.91 1.48 -27.90
N GLU A 171 -8.00 1.21 -26.97
CA GLU A 171 -6.60 0.94 -27.27
C GLU A 171 -6.36 -0.55 -27.55
N PRO A 172 -5.86 -0.95 -28.76
CA PRO A 172 -5.72 -2.35 -29.10
C PRO A 172 -4.43 -2.98 -28.53
N ARG A 173 -4.24 -2.87 -27.21
CA ARG A 173 -3.13 -3.50 -26.48
C ARG A 173 -3.59 -4.24 -25.24
N GLY A 174 -2.74 -5.09 -24.69
CA GLY A 174 -2.97 -5.81 -23.44
C GLY A 174 -1.65 -6.26 -22.83
N LEU A 175 -1.72 -6.78 -21.61
CA LEU A 175 -0.57 -7.36 -20.93
C LEU A 175 0.01 -8.52 -21.76
N PRO A 176 1.34 -8.55 -22.07
CA PRO A 176 1.91 -9.53 -22.99
C PRO A 176 1.54 -10.99 -22.65
N LEU A 177 1.10 -11.73 -23.67
CA LEU A 177 0.57 -13.10 -23.51
C LEU A 177 1.65 -14.13 -23.15
N ASN A 178 2.91 -13.86 -23.44
CA ASN A 178 4.05 -14.70 -23.08
C ASN A 178 4.43 -14.61 -21.59
N LEU A 179 3.81 -13.72 -20.82
CA LEU A 179 4.03 -13.59 -19.38
C LEU A 179 3.01 -14.45 -18.64
N LYS A 180 3.49 -15.38 -17.83
CA LYS A 180 2.65 -16.19 -16.96
C LYS A 180 2.20 -15.38 -15.76
N LEU A 181 0.89 -15.36 -15.49
CA LEU A 181 0.28 -14.53 -14.46
C LEU A 181 0.13 -15.28 -13.13
N LEU A 182 -0.06 -14.55 -12.05
CA LEU A 182 -0.30 -15.09 -10.70
C LEU A 182 -1.34 -16.22 -10.66
N PRO A 183 -2.56 -16.09 -11.23
CA PRO A 183 -3.52 -17.20 -11.21
C PRO A 183 -3.01 -18.43 -11.98
N GLU A 184 -2.27 -18.26 -13.08
CA GLU A 184 -1.71 -19.38 -13.84
C GLU A 184 -0.64 -20.13 -13.03
N TRP A 185 0.19 -19.40 -12.24
CA TRP A 185 1.15 -20.00 -11.32
C TRP A 185 0.49 -20.75 -10.17
N LEU A 186 -0.59 -20.18 -9.60
CA LEU A 186 -1.35 -20.84 -8.52
C LEU A 186 -2.14 -22.05 -9.02
N ASN A 187 -2.64 -22.00 -10.25
CA ASN A 187 -3.33 -23.16 -10.86
C ASN A 187 -2.40 -24.36 -11.01
N ASP A 188 -1.10 -24.15 -11.30
CA ASP A 188 -0.10 -25.24 -11.33
C ASP A 188 0.08 -25.91 -9.95
N LEU A 189 -0.25 -25.20 -8.87
CA LEU A 189 -0.25 -25.71 -7.49
C LEU A 189 -1.62 -26.28 -7.05
N GLY A 190 -2.57 -26.42 -8.00
CA GLY A 190 -3.89 -27.00 -7.75
C GLY A 190 -4.95 -26.03 -7.25
N TYR A 191 -4.68 -24.73 -7.24
CA TYR A 191 -5.69 -23.72 -6.90
C TYR A 191 -6.79 -23.63 -7.95
N ALA A 192 -7.98 -23.25 -7.49
CA ALA A 192 -9.04 -22.74 -8.33
C ALA A 192 -9.04 -21.21 -8.24
N SER A 193 -8.70 -20.54 -9.35
CA SER A 193 -8.54 -19.09 -9.39
C SER A 193 -9.77 -18.40 -9.94
N TYR A 194 -10.27 -17.38 -9.26
CA TYR A 194 -11.46 -16.61 -9.62
C TYR A 194 -11.17 -15.11 -9.54
N ILE A 195 -11.75 -14.32 -10.42
CA ILE A 195 -11.68 -12.86 -10.39
C ILE A 195 -13.08 -12.24 -10.37
N LEU A 196 -13.28 -11.26 -9.51
CA LEU A 196 -14.50 -10.46 -9.41
C LEU A 196 -14.13 -8.98 -9.48
N GLY A 197 -14.82 -8.23 -10.34
CA GLY A 197 -14.60 -6.78 -10.49
C GLY A 197 -13.79 -6.40 -11.72
N LYS A 198 -12.94 -5.38 -11.56
CA LYS A 198 -12.17 -4.72 -12.63
C LYS A 198 -10.96 -5.54 -13.07
N TRP A 199 -10.81 -5.74 -14.40
CA TRP A 199 -9.64 -6.36 -15.00
C TRP A 199 -8.53 -5.37 -15.36
N HIS A 200 -8.76 -4.51 -16.33
CA HIS A 200 -7.91 -3.41 -16.80
C HIS A 200 -6.51 -3.82 -17.32
N LEU A 201 -6.36 -5.01 -17.88
CA LEU A 201 -5.11 -5.51 -18.47
C LEU A 201 -5.22 -5.87 -19.95
N GLY A 202 -6.25 -5.35 -20.63
CA GLY A 202 -6.51 -5.51 -22.06
C GLY A 202 -7.66 -6.48 -22.35
N PHE A 203 -8.36 -6.19 -23.46
CA PHE A 203 -9.48 -7.01 -23.93
C PHE A 203 -9.76 -6.87 -25.44
N HIS A 204 -8.88 -6.20 -26.18
CA HIS A 204 -9.06 -6.01 -27.63
C HIS A 204 -9.15 -7.32 -28.41
N LYS A 205 -8.58 -8.41 -27.86
CA LYS A 205 -8.77 -9.80 -28.29
C LYS A 205 -9.15 -10.66 -27.10
N THR A 206 -9.93 -11.70 -27.34
CA THR A 206 -10.40 -12.65 -26.31
C THR A 206 -9.26 -13.26 -25.50
N GLU A 207 -8.12 -13.52 -26.11
CA GLU A 207 -6.93 -14.10 -25.44
C GLU A 207 -6.35 -13.23 -24.30
N TYR A 208 -6.68 -11.93 -24.24
CA TYR A 208 -6.26 -11.03 -23.16
C TYR A 208 -7.25 -10.96 -22.00
N THR A 209 -8.45 -11.55 -22.14
CA THR A 209 -9.51 -11.46 -21.14
C THR A 209 -9.25 -12.36 -19.92
N PRO A 210 -9.84 -12.10 -18.75
CA PRO A 210 -9.50 -12.80 -17.50
C PRO A 210 -9.57 -14.32 -17.58
N THR A 211 -10.64 -14.87 -18.19
CA THR A 211 -10.84 -16.33 -18.29
C THR A 211 -9.84 -17.02 -19.23
N ASN A 212 -9.15 -16.26 -20.07
CA ASN A 212 -8.05 -16.75 -20.91
C ASN A 212 -6.65 -16.48 -20.29
N ARG A 213 -6.62 -15.88 -19.10
CA ARG A 213 -5.41 -15.54 -18.37
C ARG A 213 -5.42 -16.18 -16.96
N GLY A 214 -5.87 -17.44 -16.88
CA GLY A 214 -5.74 -18.29 -15.70
C GLY A 214 -6.91 -18.27 -14.71
N PHE A 215 -7.92 -17.43 -14.89
CA PHE A 215 -9.09 -17.42 -14.03
C PHE A 215 -10.19 -18.34 -14.59
N LEU A 216 -10.80 -19.14 -13.70
CA LEU A 216 -11.91 -20.04 -14.04
C LEU A 216 -13.20 -19.28 -14.32
N SER A 217 -13.42 -18.17 -13.62
CA SER A 217 -14.56 -17.29 -13.86
C SER A 217 -14.23 -15.82 -13.58
N HIS A 218 -15.03 -14.96 -14.20
CA HIS A 218 -15.00 -13.51 -14.04
C HIS A 218 -16.42 -12.94 -13.97
N VAL A 219 -16.69 -12.07 -13.02
CA VAL A 219 -17.87 -11.21 -13.00
C VAL A 219 -17.41 -9.77 -12.79
N GLY A 220 -17.70 -8.86 -13.73
CA GLY A 220 -17.28 -7.47 -13.64
C GLY A 220 -16.97 -6.83 -14.98
N SER A 221 -16.11 -5.80 -14.97
CA SER A 221 -15.71 -5.00 -16.14
C SER A 221 -14.33 -5.38 -16.67
N TRP A 222 -14.14 -5.30 -17.99
CA TRP A 222 -12.83 -5.50 -18.61
C TRP A 222 -12.01 -4.22 -18.67
N GLY A 223 -12.67 -3.07 -18.72
CA GLY A 223 -12.03 -1.77 -18.79
C GLY A 223 -11.60 -1.18 -17.44
N GLY A 224 -11.19 0.09 -17.51
CA GLY A 224 -10.59 0.80 -16.39
C GLY A 224 -11.57 1.42 -15.40
N ALA A 225 -12.81 1.69 -15.84
CA ALA A 225 -13.89 2.24 -15.03
C ALA A 225 -15.21 2.13 -15.78
N CYS A 226 -16.33 2.13 -15.05
CA CYS A 226 -17.67 2.29 -15.58
C CYS A 226 -18.55 2.96 -14.52
N GLU A 227 -19.76 3.36 -14.89
CA GLU A 227 -20.76 3.85 -13.95
C GLU A 227 -21.22 2.70 -13.04
N TYR A 228 -21.46 2.99 -11.77
CA TYR A 228 -21.72 1.94 -10.78
C TYR A 228 -23.09 1.29 -10.90
N THR A 229 -24.04 2.00 -11.54
CA THR A 229 -25.41 1.52 -11.67
C THR A 229 -25.72 1.10 -13.10
N THR A 230 -25.30 1.85 -14.10
CA THR A 230 -25.57 1.52 -15.52
C THR A 230 -24.52 0.59 -16.12
N HIS A 231 -23.36 0.49 -15.49
CA HIS A 231 -22.19 -0.27 -15.96
C HIS A 231 -21.69 0.18 -17.33
N GLN A 232 -22.01 1.41 -17.74
CA GLN A 232 -21.61 1.97 -19.02
C GLN A 232 -20.33 2.78 -18.93
N ARG A 233 -19.58 2.81 -20.01
CA ARG A 233 -18.36 3.61 -20.17
C ARG A 233 -18.29 4.16 -21.59
N ALA A 234 -17.83 5.40 -21.73
CA ALA A 234 -17.43 5.97 -23.02
C ALA A 234 -15.92 5.93 -23.21
N ALA A 235 -15.45 5.90 -24.46
CA ALA A 235 -14.05 6.24 -24.77
C ALA A 235 -13.79 7.71 -24.39
N ILE A 236 -12.56 8.02 -23.98
CA ILE A 236 -12.18 9.40 -23.66
C ILE A 236 -12.37 10.29 -24.88
N GLY A 237 -13.03 11.44 -24.66
CA GLY A 237 -13.35 12.39 -25.72
C GLY A 237 -14.54 11.99 -26.59
N SER A 238 -15.26 10.91 -26.24
CA SER A 238 -16.46 10.45 -26.94
C SER A 238 -17.66 10.48 -26.02
N ASN A 239 -18.86 10.63 -26.61
CA ASN A 239 -20.16 10.45 -25.95
C ASN A 239 -20.78 9.08 -26.29
N ASP A 240 -20.01 8.17 -26.89
CA ASP A 240 -20.44 6.83 -27.26
C ASP A 240 -20.29 5.89 -26.07
N TYR A 241 -21.35 5.79 -25.28
CA TYR A 241 -21.40 4.96 -24.08
C TYR A 241 -21.81 3.52 -24.43
N GLY A 242 -21.05 2.55 -23.90
CA GLY A 242 -21.34 1.14 -24.05
C GLY A 242 -21.26 0.39 -22.74
N LEU A 243 -21.98 -0.73 -22.68
CA LEU A 243 -21.97 -1.64 -21.55
C LEU A 243 -20.60 -2.31 -21.41
N ASP A 244 -19.99 -2.24 -20.23
CA ASP A 244 -18.78 -2.98 -19.87
C ASP A 244 -18.99 -3.75 -18.57
N PHE A 245 -19.95 -4.67 -18.57
CA PHE A 245 -20.17 -5.59 -17.45
C PHE A 245 -20.51 -6.99 -17.97
N ARG A 246 -19.92 -8.01 -17.36
CA ARG A 246 -19.94 -9.39 -17.85
C ARG A 246 -19.97 -10.42 -16.75
N ARG A 247 -20.51 -11.60 -17.14
CA ARG A 247 -20.33 -12.89 -16.48
C ARG A 247 -19.51 -13.78 -17.43
N ASN A 248 -18.23 -13.96 -17.12
CA ASN A 248 -17.21 -14.50 -18.02
C ASN A 248 -17.04 -13.64 -19.28
N SER A 249 -17.30 -14.19 -20.46
CA SER A 249 -17.29 -13.48 -21.75
C SER A 249 -18.65 -12.91 -22.15
N THR A 250 -19.74 -13.32 -21.48
CA THR A 250 -21.11 -12.92 -21.83
C THR A 250 -21.44 -11.58 -21.19
N LEU A 251 -21.94 -10.63 -21.98
CA LEU A 251 -22.49 -9.37 -21.48
C LEU A 251 -23.66 -9.65 -20.54
N ALA A 252 -23.78 -8.87 -19.48
CA ALA A 252 -24.81 -9.01 -18.45
C ALA A 252 -25.67 -7.73 -18.31
N PRO A 253 -26.48 -7.38 -19.32
CA PRO A 253 -27.34 -6.20 -19.26
C PRO A 253 -28.42 -6.30 -18.18
N GLU A 254 -28.76 -7.50 -17.73
CA GLU A 254 -29.69 -7.77 -16.62
C GLU A 254 -29.19 -7.26 -15.27
N ASP A 255 -27.89 -7.08 -15.11
CA ASP A 255 -27.31 -6.49 -13.91
C ASP A 255 -27.38 -4.95 -13.89
N SER A 256 -27.76 -4.31 -15.00
CA SER A 256 -27.95 -2.86 -15.05
C SER A 256 -29.06 -2.41 -14.09
N GLY A 257 -28.85 -1.32 -13.38
CA GLY A 257 -29.73 -0.85 -12.31
C GLY A 257 -29.31 -1.32 -10.92
N ARG A 258 -28.40 -2.29 -10.81
CA ARG A 258 -27.83 -2.77 -9.54
C ARG A 258 -26.48 -2.11 -9.27
N TYR A 259 -26.18 -1.86 -8.01
CA TYR A 259 -24.92 -1.20 -7.63
C TYR A 259 -23.72 -2.16 -7.76
N TYR A 260 -22.72 -1.77 -8.54
CA TYR A 260 -21.56 -2.60 -8.90
C TYR A 260 -20.89 -3.28 -7.68
N THR A 261 -20.61 -2.52 -6.62
CA THR A 261 -19.94 -3.06 -5.41
C THR A 261 -20.77 -4.14 -4.73
N GLU A 262 -22.10 -4.02 -4.75
CA GLU A 262 -23.00 -5.03 -4.18
C GLU A 262 -23.03 -6.30 -5.01
N ILE A 263 -23.08 -6.20 -6.34
CA ILE A 263 -23.01 -7.37 -7.22
C ILE A 263 -21.71 -8.15 -6.96
N ILE A 264 -20.58 -7.45 -6.93
CA ILE A 264 -19.27 -8.09 -6.65
C ILE A 264 -19.26 -8.77 -5.28
N THR A 265 -19.89 -8.15 -4.28
CA THR A 265 -20.00 -8.71 -2.92
C THR A 265 -20.83 -9.99 -2.91
N GLU A 266 -22.00 -9.96 -3.53
CA GLU A 266 -22.91 -11.12 -3.60
C GLU A 266 -22.27 -12.29 -4.35
N GLU A 267 -21.58 -12.02 -5.46
CA GLU A 267 -20.85 -13.03 -6.22
C GLU A 267 -19.69 -13.62 -5.39
N ALA A 268 -18.95 -12.79 -4.64
CA ALA A 268 -17.89 -13.28 -3.76
C ALA A 268 -18.46 -14.21 -2.66
N VAL A 269 -19.53 -13.79 -2.00
CA VAL A 269 -20.23 -14.59 -0.97
C VAL A 269 -20.77 -15.90 -1.56
N SER A 270 -21.42 -15.85 -2.72
CA SER A 270 -21.96 -17.03 -3.40
C SER A 270 -20.85 -18.02 -3.77
N LEU A 271 -19.75 -17.50 -4.34
CA LEU A 271 -18.60 -18.30 -4.75
C LEU A 271 -17.94 -18.98 -3.55
N ILE A 272 -17.69 -18.24 -2.46
CA ILE A 272 -17.10 -18.78 -1.24
C ILE A 272 -17.98 -19.90 -0.66
N LYS A 273 -19.29 -19.68 -0.54
CA LYS A 273 -20.22 -20.66 0.03
C LYS A 273 -20.37 -21.92 -0.82
N SER A 274 -20.21 -21.82 -2.13
CA SER A 274 -20.31 -22.96 -3.06
C SER A 274 -18.96 -23.67 -3.30
N HIS A 275 -17.84 -23.07 -2.88
CA HIS A 275 -16.52 -23.63 -3.15
C HIS A 275 -16.21 -24.82 -2.22
N PRO A 276 -15.68 -25.94 -2.73
CA PRO A 276 -15.25 -27.07 -1.87
C PRO A 276 -14.13 -26.65 -0.91
N VAL A 277 -14.38 -26.76 0.40
CA VAL A 277 -13.46 -26.30 1.46
C VAL A 277 -12.09 -26.98 1.44
N ASP A 278 -11.98 -28.16 0.83
CA ASP A 278 -10.73 -28.94 0.73
C ASP A 278 -9.92 -28.63 -0.53
N LYS A 279 -10.47 -27.85 -1.48
CA LYS A 279 -9.75 -27.37 -2.66
C LYS A 279 -9.22 -25.96 -2.41
N PRO A 280 -7.91 -25.68 -2.56
CA PRO A 280 -7.39 -24.34 -2.36
C PRO A 280 -7.99 -23.36 -3.39
N MET A 281 -8.39 -22.18 -2.93
CA MET A 281 -9.01 -21.13 -3.73
C MET A 281 -8.10 -19.90 -3.79
N PHE A 282 -7.94 -19.33 -4.98
CA PHE A 282 -7.46 -17.97 -5.15
C PHE A 282 -8.62 -17.09 -5.62
N LEU A 283 -9.07 -16.19 -4.76
CA LEU A 283 -10.14 -15.23 -5.06
C LEU A 283 -9.56 -13.81 -5.13
N TYR A 284 -9.48 -13.27 -6.34
CA TYR A 284 -9.06 -11.89 -6.58
C TYR A 284 -10.30 -11.00 -6.70
N VAL A 285 -10.59 -10.24 -5.63
CA VAL A 285 -11.71 -9.29 -5.58
C VAL A 285 -11.17 -7.90 -5.89
N ALA A 286 -11.21 -7.55 -7.16
CA ALA A 286 -10.73 -6.27 -7.69
C ALA A 286 -11.89 -5.26 -7.76
N HIS A 287 -12.25 -4.68 -6.61
CA HIS A 287 -13.32 -3.68 -6.54
C HIS A 287 -13.04 -2.49 -7.46
N LEU A 288 -14.11 -1.95 -8.07
CA LEU A 288 -14.06 -0.65 -8.73
C LEU A 288 -14.08 0.48 -7.68
N ALA A 289 -14.67 0.25 -6.51
CA ALA A 289 -14.79 1.23 -5.44
C ALA A 289 -13.41 1.53 -4.78
N PRO A 290 -13.16 2.81 -4.45
CA PRO A 290 -14.01 3.99 -4.64
C PRO A 290 -13.66 4.85 -5.88
N HIS A 291 -13.13 4.26 -6.98
CA HIS A 291 -12.79 4.96 -8.23
C HIS A 291 -13.99 5.76 -8.77
N TYR A 292 -13.74 6.90 -9.39
CA TYR A 292 -14.82 7.62 -10.08
C TYR A 292 -15.41 6.80 -11.26
N GLY A 293 -16.69 6.95 -11.53
CA GLY A 293 -17.36 6.25 -12.64
C GLY A 293 -17.01 6.85 -14.00
N THR A 294 -17.80 7.82 -14.44
CA THR A 294 -17.61 8.54 -15.71
C THR A 294 -17.79 10.04 -15.51
N VAL A 295 -17.51 10.85 -16.55
CA VAL A 295 -17.81 12.29 -16.52
C VAL A 295 -19.31 12.54 -16.32
N ARG A 296 -20.18 11.66 -16.85
CA ARG A 296 -21.65 11.74 -16.71
C ARG A 296 -22.11 11.46 -15.29
N LEU A 297 -21.57 10.41 -14.67
CA LEU A 297 -21.86 9.97 -13.30
C LEU A 297 -20.52 9.73 -12.56
N PRO A 298 -19.91 10.78 -12.01
CA PRO A 298 -18.57 10.66 -11.45
C PRO A 298 -18.52 9.89 -10.12
N LEU A 299 -19.51 10.06 -9.27
CA LEU A 299 -19.61 9.38 -7.97
C LEU A 299 -21.02 8.89 -7.76
N GLU A 300 -21.16 7.64 -7.38
CA GLU A 300 -22.43 6.97 -7.12
C GLU A 300 -22.32 6.08 -5.89
N ALA A 301 -23.26 6.24 -4.97
CA ALA A 301 -23.45 5.31 -3.86
C ALA A 301 -24.94 5.25 -3.51
N PRO A 302 -25.48 4.07 -3.14
CA PRO A 302 -26.83 3.95 -2.62
C PRO A 302 -27.04 4.81 -1.37
N ALA A 303 -28.25 5.34 -1.19
CA ALA A 303 -28.58 6.28 -0.11
C ALA A 303 -28.32 5.73 1.29
N GLU A 304 -28.46 4.42 1.46
CA GLU A 304 -28.21 3.72 2.74
C GLU A 304 -26.77 3.83 3.24
N TYR A 305 -25.80 4.11 2.36
CA TYR A 305 -24.40 4.33 2.73
C TYR A 305 -24.09 5.81 3.06
N HIS A 306 -25.03 6.73 2.84
CA HIS A 306 -24.85 8.16 3.16
C HIS A 306 -25.06 8.46 4.64
N GLU A 307 -25.74 7.58 5.36
CA GLU A 307 -26.08 7.78 6.76
C GLU A 307 -24.84 8.01 7.63
N GLY A 308 -24.86 9.11 8.38
CA GLY A 308 -23.79 9.47 9.30
C GLY A 308 -22.59 10.16 8.66
N TYR A 309 -22.67 10.66 7.41
CA TYR A 309 -21.61 11.42 6.73
C TYR A 309 -21.97 12.89 6.42
N ASP A 310 -23.15 13.37 6.80
CA ASP A 310 -23.59 14.77 6.56
C ASP A 310 -22.64 15.80 7.20
N PHE A 311 -21.98 15.43 8.30
CA PHE A 311 -21.01 16.30 8.98
C PHE A 311 -19.77 16.63 8.13
N ILE A 312 -19.45 15.84 7.12
CA ILE A 312 -18.31 16.07 6.22
C ILE A 312 -18.47 17.36 5.44
N GLY A 313 -19.67 17.72 5.01
CA GLY A 313 -20.04 18.96 4.33
C GLY A 313 -19.84 18.92 2.80
N PRO A 314 -18.62 18.80 2.21
CA PRO A 314 -18.46 18.77 0.76
C PRO A 314 -19.14 17.53 0.13
N ARG A 315 -20.10 17.76 -0.78
CA ARG A 315 -20.93 16.70 -1.38
C ARG A 315 -20.10 15.56 -1.99
N ASN A 316 -19.07 15.87 -2.75
CA ASN A 316 -18.24 14.83 -3.39
C ASN A 316 -17.54 13.97 -2.34
N ARG A 317 -17.03 14.56 -1.26
CA ARG A 317 -16.41 13.81 -0.15
C ARG A 317 -17.43 12.95 0.58
N THR A 318 -18.65 13.43 0.78
CA THR A 318 -19.74 12.66 1.41
C THR A 318 -20.11 11.44 0.56
N ILE A 319 -20.30 11.60 -0.76
CA ILE A 319 -20.60 10.47 -1.65
C ILE A 319 -19.41 9.51 -1.70
N TYR A 320 -18.19 10.01 -1.79
CA TYR A 320 -16.97 9.20 -1.77
C TYR A 320 -16.87 8.38 -0.46
N ALA A 321 -17.14 9.00 0.70
CA ALA A 321 -17.19 8.31 1.98
C ALA A 321 -18.21 7.15 1.97
N SER A 322 -19.35 7.36 1.33
CA SER A 322 -20.38 6.34 1.15
C SER A 322 -19.90 5.19 0.26
N MET A 323 -19.14 5.48 -0.79
CA MET A 323 -18.52 4.45 -1.65
C MET A 323 -17.48 3.62 -0.87
N VAL A 324 -16.69 4.26 -0.01
CA VAL A 324 -15.74 3.58 0.89
C VAL A 324 -16.49 2.73 1.93
N SER A 325 -17.62 3.20 2.46
CA SER A 325 -18.47 2.41 3.36
C SER A 325 -19.05 1.17 2.69
N ALA A 326 -19.47 1.28 1.42
CA ALA A 326 -19.94 0.13 0.66
C ALA A 326 -18.82 -0.90 0.45
N LEU A 327 -17.59 -0.44 0.18
CA LEU A 327 -16.40 -1.29 0.09
C LEU A 327 -16.10 -1.98 1.43
N ASP A 328 -16.10 -1.25 2.53
CA ASP A 328 -15.87 -1.80 3.87
C ASP A 328 -16.92 -2.86 4.26
N LYS A 329 -18.20 -2.59 3.98
CA LYS A 329 -19.30 -3.55 4.19
C LYS A 329 -19.12 -4.81 3.34
N SER A 330 -18.64 -4.67 2.10
CA SER A 330 -18.28 -5.80 1.23
C SER A 330 -17.25 -6.70 1.87
N ILE A 331 -16.17 -6.11 2.40
CA ILE A 331 -15.09 -6.86 3.07
C ILE A 331 -15.63 -7.61 4.28
N GLY A 332 -16.49 -6.98 5.08
CA GLY A 332 -17.17 -7.65 6.20
C GLY A 332 -17.97 -8.87 5.77
N LYS A 333 -18.77 -8.76 4.69
CA LYS A 333 -19.59 -9.87 4.16
C LYS A 333 -18.71 -11.00 3.57
N ILE A 334 -17.61 -10.68 2.90
CA ILE A 334 -16.64 -11.66 2.41
C ILE A 334 -16.02 -12.43 3.58
N PHE A 335 -15.63 -11.72 4.63
CA PHE A 335 -15.05 -12.32 5.83
C PHE A 335 -16.05 -13.21 6.58
N GLU A 336 -17.32 -12.79 6.64
CA GLU A 336 -18.43 -13.60 7.18
C GLU A 336 -18.63 -14.87 6.37
N ALA A 337 -18.67 -14.79 5.05
CA ALA A 337 -18.83 -15.94 4.18
C ALA A 337 -17.70 -16.97 4.36
N LEU A 338 -16.45 -16.52 4.51
CA LEU A 338 -15.30 -17.40 4.80
C LEU A 338 -15.48 -18.13 6.14
N HIS A 339 -16.01 -17.45 7.16
CA HIS A 339 -16.31 -18.06 8.44
C HIS A 339 -17.42 -19.10 8.35
N GLU A 340 -18.56 -18.74 7.73
CA GLU A 340 -19.72 -19.63 7.56
C GLU A 340 -19.40 -20.86 6.70
N ALA A 341 -18.53 -20.71 5.70
CA ALA A 341 -18.05 -21.83 4.88
C ALA A 341 -16.99 -22.71 5.56
N GLY A 342 -16.57 -22.38 6.80
CA GLY A 342 -15.51 -23.10 7.50
C GLY A 342 -14.11 -22.93 6.90
N MET A 343 -13.90 -21.93 6.04
CA MET A 343 -12.65 -21.67 5.34
C MET A 343 -11.72 -20.71 6.11
N LEU A 344 -12.27 -19.93 7.06
CA LEU A 344 -11.57 -18.81 7.72
C LEU A 344 -10.25 -19.25 8.38
N ASN A 345 -10.23 -20.39 9.04
CA ASN A 345 -9.05 -20.89 9.77
C ASN A 345 -7.88 -21.30 8.87
N ASN A 346 -8.12 -21.46 7.56
CA ASN A 346 -7.09 -21.77 6.57
C ASN A 346 -7.12 -20.74 5.43
N THR A 347 -7.27 -19.46 5.79
CA THR A 347 -7.32 -18.36 4.82
C THR A 347 -6.21 -17.35 5.09
N PHE A 348 -5.54 -16.95 4.02
CA PHE A 348 -4.74 -15.74 3.92
C PHE A 348 -5.57 -14.67 3.19
N LEU A 349 -5.80 -13.55 3.83
CA LEU A 349 -6.51 -12.41 3.26
C LEU A 349 -5.57 -11.22 3.16
N SER A 350 -5.53 -10.57 2.00
CA SER A 350 -4.86 -9.28 1.82
C SER A 350 -5.83 -8.23 1.31
N PHE A 351 -5.66 -7.00 1.79
CA PHE A 351 -6.38 -5.81 1.34
C PHE A 351 -5.38 -4.72 0.99
N SER A 352 -5.58 -4.04 -0.15
CA SER A 352 -4.77 -2.89 -0.57
C SER A 352 -5.52 -2.02 -1.58
N SER A 353 -4.91 -0.88 -1.99
CA SER A 353 -5.32 -0.07 -3.14
C SER A 353 -4.36 -0.27 -4.31
N ASP A 354 -4.80 -0.09 -5.55
CA ASP A 354 -3.92 -0.21 -6.71
C ASP A 354 -3.01 1.01 -6.91
N ASN A 355 -3.39 2.18 -6.47
CA ASN A 355 -2.58 3.41 -6.42
C ASN A 355 -3.11 4.36 -5.34
N GLY A 356 -2.46 5.51 -5.18
CA GLY A 356 -2.93 6.55 -4.26
C GLY A 356 -4.22 7.23 -4.71
N ALA A 357 -4.75 8.11 -3.86
CA ALA A 357 -6.01 8.81 -4.08
C ALA A 357 -6.02 9.60 -5.39
N ALA A 358 -7.17 9.62 -6.09
CA ALA A 358 -7.46 10.58 -7.16
C ALA A 358 -8.15 11.81 -6.55
N ALA A 359 -7.37 12.71 -5.95
CA ALA A 359 -7.91 13.85 -5.21
C ALA A 359 -8.32 14.99 -6.15
N THR A 360 -7.45 15.33 -7.12
CA THR A 360 -7.69 16.41 -8.11
C THR A 360 -7.49 15.94 -9.55
N PHE A 361 -6.92 14.77 -9.76
CA PHE A 361 -6.67 14.20 -11.08
C PHE A 361 -8.00 13.96 -11.82
N TRP A 362 -8.21 14.68 -12.92
CA TRP A 362 -9.45 14.74 -13.71
C TRP A 362 -10.70 15.28 -12.99
N GLY A 363 -10.56 15.88 -11.80
CA GLY A 363 -11.65 16.46 -11.05
C GLY A 363 -11.50 16.29 -9.55
N THR A 364 -12.27 16.99 -8.77
CA THR A 364 -12.25 16.88 -7.29
C THR A 364 -13.28 15.84 -6.88
N TYR A 365 -12.84 14.59 -6.70
CA TYR A 365 -13.73 13.46 -6.39
C TYR A 365 -13.82 13.12 -4.90
N GLY A 366 -13.09 13.82 -4.06
CA GLY A 366 -13.22 13.68 -2.62
C GLY A 366 -12.28 12.65 -1.97
N ALA A 367 -11.41 11.97 -2.73
CA ALA A 367 -10.36 11.10 -2.20
C ALA A 367 -9.24 11.92 -1.53
N SER A 368 -8.44 11.30 -0.65
CA SER A 368 -7.34 12.00 0.03
C SER A 368 -6.14 11.11 0.33
N SER A 369 -4.96 11.54 -0.12
CA SER A 369 -3.67 10.95 0.27
C SER A 369 -3.04 11.63 1.48
N TYR A 370 -3.76 12.54 2.17
CA TYR A 370 -3.23 13.25 3.34
C TYR A 370 -2.56 12.30 4.35
N PRO A 371 -1.44 12.66 4.98
CA PRO A 371 -0.67 13.90 4.83
C PRO A 371 0.41 13.82 3.73
N LEU A 372 0.42 12.75 2.95
CA LEU A 372 1.43 12.47 1.94
C LEU A 372 1.38 13.47 0.79
N ARG A 373 2.54 13.74 0.19
CA ARG A 373 2.65 14.59 -0.99
C ARG A 373 2.12 13.89 -2.22
N GLY A 374 1.42 14.63 -3.08
CA GLY A 374 0.96 14.14 -4.38
C GLY A 374 -0.26 13.23 -4.29
N GLU A 375 -0.60 12.67 -5.42
CA GLU A 375 -1.80 11.86 -5.63
C GLU A 375 -1.59 10.89 -6.80
N LYS A 376 -2.62 10.12 -7.18
CA LYS A 376 -2.67 9.29 -8.39
C LYS A 376 -1.97 9.97 -9.57
N SER A 377 -1.26 9.22 -10.39
CA SER A 377 -0.43 9.67 -11.53
C SER A 377 0.89 10.32 -11.15
N THR A 378 1.25 10.42 -9.88
CA THR A 378 2.53 10.97 -9.43
C THR A 378 3.38 9.92 -8.75
N LEU A 379 4.71 10.12 -8.76
CA LEU A 379 5.65 9.25 -8.05
C LEU A 379 5.98 9.76 -6.62
N TRP A 380 5.24 10.76 -6.13
CA TRP A 380 5.27 11.18 -4.73
C TRP A 380 4.61 10.14 -3.84
N GLU A 381 4.93 10.18 -2.53
CA GLU A 381 4.38 9.20 -1.58
C GLU A 381 2.85 9.05 -1.68
N GLY A 382 2.10 10.15 -1.85
CA GLY A 382 0.65 10.12 -1.97
C GLY A 382 0.11 9.46 -3.24
N GLY A 383 0.95 9.28 -4.25
CA GLY A 383 0.58 8.56 -5.49
C GLY A 383 0.93 7.08 -5.48
N VAL A 384 1.98 6.69 -4.74
CA VAL A 384 2.55 5.34 -4.82
C VAL A 384 2.56 4.56 -3.50
N ARG A 385 2.54 5.23 -2.34
CA ARG A 385 2.41 4.58 -1.04
C ARG A 385 0.93 4.36 -0.73
N VAL A 386 0.53 3.11 -0.68
CA VAL A 386 -0.87 2.70 -0.56
C VAL A 386 -1.14 2.02 0.78
N PRO A 387 -2.39 2.09 1.30
CA PRO A 387 -2.77 1.31 2.46
C PRO A 387 -2.68 -0.20 2.16
N GLY A 388 -2.28 -0.97 3.16
CA GLY A 388 -2.18 -2.42 3.03
C GLY A 388 -2.35 -3.14 4.35
N VAL A 389 -3.09 -4.25 4.30
CA VAL A 389 -3.33 -5.14 5.43
C VAL A 389 -3.20 -6.57 4.95
N VAL A 390 -2.55 -7.42 5.74
CA VAL A 390 -2.60 -8.87 5.58
C VAL A 390 -3.14 -9.49 6.85
N TRP A 391 -4.00 -10.49 6.69
CA TRP A 391 -4.61 -11.21 7.79
C TRP A 391 -4.58 -12.72 7.54
N THR A 392 -4.32 -13.49 8.59
CA THR A 392 -4.43 -14.95 8.59
C THR A 392 -4.78 -15.47 9.99
N ALA A 393 -5.47 -16.59 10.04
CA ALA A 393 -5.76 -17.29 11.28
C ALA A 393 -4.56 -18.05 11.84
N GLU A 394 -3.59 -18.39 11.02
CA GLU A 394 -2.42 -19.19 11.38
C GLU A 394 -1.63 -18.61 12.55
N PRO A 395 -1.27 -19.45 13.56
CA PRO A 395 -0.50 -18.99 14.72
C PRO A 395 0.96 -18.61 14.39
N LEU A 396 1.43 -18.89 13.17
CA LEU A 396 2.78 -18.57 12.71
C LEU A 396 3.07 -17.08 12.59
N TRP A 397 2.01 -16.27 12.54
CA TRP A 397 2.15 -14.82 12.44
C TRP A 397 2.33 -14.22 13.84
N HIS A 398 3.59 -14.12 14.27
CA HIS A 398 3.96 -13.46 15.52
C HIS A 398 3.62 -11.96 15.56
N GLY A 399 3.02 -11.43 14.49
CA GLY A 399 2.79 -10.03 14.28
C GLY A 399 1.32 -9.57 14.27
N ARG A 400 0.36 -10.35 14.79
CA ARG A 400 -1.03 -9.88 14.88
C ARG A 400 -1.13 -8.54 15.61
N GLY A 401 -1.79 -7.56 14.95
CA GLY A 401 -1.87 -6.19 15.43
C GLY A 401 -0.57 -5.40 15.28
N SER A 402 0.44 -5.93 14.57
CA SER A 402 1.72 -5.27 14.34
C SER A 402 1.74 -4.44 13.07
N GLN A 403 2.83 -3.68 12.93
CA GLN A 403 3.18 -2.96 11.71
C GLN A 403 4.35 -3.65 11.01
N TYR A 404 4.27 -3.74 9.69
CA TYR A 404 5.36 -4.15 8.83
C TYR A 404 5.91 -2.91 8.11
N ASP A 405 7.03 -2.40 8.58
CA ASP A 405 7.66 -1.15 8.15
C ASP A 405 8.74 -1.32 7.07
N ARG A 406 8.85 -2.53 6.51
CA ARG A 406 9.81 -2.84 5.45
C ARG A 406 9.22 -2.52 4.09
N ILE A 407 10.08 -2.17 3.14
CA ILE A 407 9.67 -1.89 1.75
C ILE A 407 9.01 -3.15 1.17
N PHE A 408 7.76 -3.01 0.76
CA PHE A 408 6.99 -4.02 0.03
C PHE A 408 6.47 -3.37 -1.25
N HIS A 409 6.59 -4.03 -2.39
CA HIS A 409 6.16 -3.48 -3.68
C HIS A 409 5.09 -4.34 -4.36
N ALA A 410 4.34 -3.76 -5.29
CA ALA A 410 3.33 -4.47 -6.09
C ALA A 410 3.84 -5.77 -6.73
N THR A 411 5.11 -5.79 -7.16
CA THR A 411 5.75 -6.98 -7.73
C THR A 411 5.94 -8.13 -6.73
N ASP A 412 5.97 -7.84 -5.44
CA ASP A 412 6.26 -8.81 -4.39
C ASP A 412 5.06 -9.69 -4.03
N TRP A 413 3.86 -9.28 -4.44
CA TRP A 413 2.67 -10.08 -4.20
C TRP A 413 2.74 -11.45 -4.87
N LEU A 414 3.17 -11.52 -6.14
CA LEU A 414 3.26 -12.81 -6.85
C LEU A 414 4.17 -13.82 -6.13
N PRO A 415 5.46 -13.54 -5.87
CA PRO A 415 6.32 -14.52 -5.19
C PRO A 415 5.88 -14.80 -3.74
N THR A 416 5.33 -13.82 -3.03
CA THR A 416 4.85 -14.01 -1.66
C THR A 416 3.63 -14.96 -1.61
N LEU A 417 2.65 -14.75 -2.48
CA LEU A 417 1.46 -15.61 -2.55
C LEU A 417 1.76 -16.99 -3.13
N TYR A 418 2.69 -17.07 -4.09
CA TYR A 418 3.13 -18.34 -4.66
C TYR A 418 3.84 -19.21 -3.62
N GLU A 419 4.72 -18.62 -2.82
CA GLU A 419 5.40 -19.30 -1.71
C GLU A 419 4.42 -19.68 -0.58
N MET A 420 3.44 -18.79 -0.26
CA MET A 420 2.34 -19.09 0.66
C MET A 420 1.53 -20.30 0.19
N ALA A 421 1.35 -20.47 -1.11
CA ALA A 421 0.67 -21.60 -1.72
C ALA A 421 1.53 -22.89 -1.72
N GLY A 422 2.74 -22.85 -1.19
CA GLY A 422 3.69 -23.98 -1.18
C GLY A 422 4.56 -24.09 -2.44
N GLY A 423 4.55 -23.05 -3.29
CA GLY A 423 5.41 -22.98 -4.48
C GLY A 423 6.86 -22.64 -4.13
N ASP A 424 7.76 -23.03 -4.99
CA ASP A 424 9.19 -22.71 -4.91
C ASP A 424 9.47 -21.41 -5.71
N SER A 425 9.63 -20.30 -5.00
CA SER A 425 9.83 -18.97 -5.62
C SER A 425 11.07 -18.88 -6.52
N SER A 426 12.06 -19.77 -6.35
CA SER A 426 13.22 -19.87 -7.23
C SER A 426 12.86 -20.27 -8.67
N LYS A 427 11.69 -20.89 -8.88
CA LYS A 427 11.16 -21.28 -10.19
C LYS A 427 10.46 -20.15 -10.95
N LEU A 428 10.21 -19.02 -10.30
CA LEU A 428 9.56 -17.84 -10.89
C LEU A 428 10.51 -17.01 -11.77
N GLY A 429 11.38 -17.60 -12.55
CA GLY A 429 12.46 -16.94 -13.28
C GLY A 429 12.10 -15.63 -13.96
N GLY A 430 13.00 -14.63 -13.86
CA GLY A 430 12.90 -13.34 -14.54
C GLY A 430 11.84 -12.39 -13.98
N ILE A 431 11.41 -12.54 -12.73
CA ILE A 431 10.58 -11.57 -12.02
C ILE A 431 11.46 -10.56 -11.26
N ASP A 432 10.89 -9.40 -10.92
CA ASP A 432 11.54 -8.35 -10.11
C ASP A 432 11.11 -8.43 -8.64
N GLY A 433 10.01 -9.12 -8.39
CA GLY A 433 9.44 -9.31 -7.07
C GLY A 433 10.26 -10.28 -6.21
N VAL A 434 10.20 -10.07 -4.91
CA VAL A 434 10.80 -10.94 -3.88
C VAL A 434 9.73 -11.37 -2.89
N SER A 435 9.85 -12.59 -2.34
CA SER A 435 8.89 -13.06 -1.34
C SER A 435 9.12 -12.39 0.01
N HIS A 436 8.05 -11.94 0.63
CA HIS A 436 8.02 -11.41 1.99
C HIS A 436 7.49 -12.40 3.02
N LEU A 437 7.16 -13.63 2.61
CA LEU A 437 6.50 -14.60 3.48
C LEU A 437 7.26 -14.81 4.79
N ARG A 438 8.58 -15.07 4.71
CA ARG A 438 9.41 -15.27 5.90
C ARG A 438 9.45 -14.04 6.81
N SER A 439 9.62 -12.85 6.22
CA SER A 439 9.75 -11.62 7.02
C SER A 439 8.41 -11.10 7.56
N LEU A 440 7.29 -11.50 6.96
CA LEU A 440 5.96 -11.29 7.52
C LEU A 440 5.68 -12.22 8.70
N ALA A 441 6.19 -13.46 8.65
CA ALA A 441 6.02 -14.44 9.71
C ALA A 441 7.00 -14.23 10.89
N ASP A 442 8.20 -13.71 10.62
CA ASP A 442 9.25 -13.50 11.61
C ASP A 442 9.76 -12.04 11.55
N PRO A 443 9.43 -11.22 12.57
CA PRO A 443 9.88 -9.82 12.61
C PRO A 443 11.40 -9.67 12.74
N LEU A 444 12.13 -10.72 13.14
CA LEU A 444 13.59 -10.74 13.24
C LEU A 444 14.26 -11.15 11.92
N ALA A 445 13.51 -11.66 10.95
CA ALA A 445 14.04 -11.99 9.63
C ALA A 445 14.58 -10.74 8.93
N TYR A 446 15.64 -10.89 8.13
CA TYR A 446 16.15 -9.80 7.31
C TYR A 446 15.10 -9.34 6.29
N PRO A 447 15.02 -8.03 6.00
CA PRO A 447 14.17 -7.53 4.93
C PRO A 447 14.58 -8.17 3.59
N PRO A 448 13.62 -8.68 2.79
CA PRO A 448 13.96 -9.36 1.54
C PRO A 448 14.45 -8.41 0.45
N ARG A 449 14.17 -7.10 0.60
CA ARG A 449 14.68 -6.04 -0.28
C ARG A 449 14.95 -4.76 0.50
N ASN A 450 15.85 -3.94 -0.04
CA ASN A 450 16.12 -2.57 0.40
C ASN A 450 15.97 -1.55 -0.75
N GLU A 451 15.61 -2.00 -1.95
CA GLU A 451 15.47 -1.15 -3.13
C GLU A 451 14.15 -1.46 -3.85
N VAL A 452 13.50 -0.42 -4.37
CA VAL A 452 12.35 -0.52 -5.27
C VAL A 452 12.37 0.58 -6.32
N LEU A 453 12.23 0.18 -7.59
CA LEU A 453 11.95 1.10 -8.67
C LEU A 453 10.46 1.43 -8.67
N LEU A 454 10.10 2.69 -8.45
CA LEU A 454 8.70 3.12 -8.49
C LEU A 454 8.19 3.22 -9.92
N ASN A 455 8.92 3.90 -10.81
CA ASN A 455 8.68 3.85 -12.26
C ASN A 455 9.83 4.52 -13.04
N ILE A 456 9.87 4.25 -14.34
CA ILE A 456 10.57 5.03 -15.36
C ILE A 456 9.61 5.16 -16.54
N ASP A 457 9.10 6.37 -16.76
CA ASP A 457 8.22 6.67 -17.89
C ASP A 457 8.92 7.61 -18.85
N PRO A 458 9.42 7.10 -20.01
CA PRO A 458 10.16 7.91 -20.96
C PRO A 458 9.27 8.86 -21.78
N ILE A 459 7.96 8.70 -21.76
CA ILE A 459 7.00 9.56 -22.48
C ILE A 459 6.66 10.78 -21.63
N GLU A 460 6.27 10.57 -20.35
CA GLU A 460 6.07 11.66 -19.40
C GLU A 460 7.39 12.30 -18.93
N GLY A 461 8.49 11.59 -19.05
CA GLY A 461 9.81 12.05 -18.63
C GLY A 461 9.98 12.07 -17.12
N ASN A 462 9.32 11.14 -16.39
CA ASN A 462 9.46 11.04 -14.96
C ASN A 462 10.01 9.67 -14.51
N GLU A 463 10.70 9.69 -13.37
CA GLU A 463 11.30 8.50 -12.81
C GLU A 463 11.50 8.65 -11.28
N ALA A 464 11.39 7.54 -10.54
CA ALA A 464 11.69 7.52 -9.13
C ALA A 464 12.14 6.14 -8.66
N ILE A 465 13.03 6.16 -7.66
CA ILE A 465 13.56 4.98 -6.99
C ILE A 465 13.64 5.22 -5.48
N ILE A 466 13.41 4.17 -4.70
CA ILE A 466 13.74 4.13 -3.27
C ILE A 466 14.86 3.12 -3.07
N HIS A 467 15.89 3.51 -2.32
CA HIS A 467 16.95 2.61 -1.86
C HIS A 467 17.23 2.89 -0.38
N ASP A 468 17.09 1.87 0.44
CA ASP A 468 17.08 1.99 1.91
C ASP A 468 15.98 2.96 2.38
N SER A 469 16.35 4.13 2.87
CA SER A 469 15.44 5.20 3.27
C SER A 469 15.40 6.38 2.30
N TYR A 470 16.23 6.38 1.27
CA TYR A 470 16.35 7.51 0.35
C TYR A 470 15.50 7.32 -0.90
N LYS A 471 14.66 8.29 -1.17
CA LYS A 471 13.81 8.36 -2.37
C LYS A 471 14.28 9.50 -3.27
N LEU A 472 14.59 9.16 -4.52
CA LEU A 472 14.90 10.12 -5.58
C LEU A 472 13.73 10.20 -6.54
N VAL A 473 13.26 11.43 -6.81
CA VAL A 473 12.18 11.71 -7.76
C VAL A 473 12.67 12.74 -8.77
N TYR A 474 12.41 12.49 -10.06
CA TYR A 474 12.75 13.39 -11.15
C TYR A 474 11.66 13.41 -12.22
N GLY A 475 11.49 14.56 -12.90
CA GLY A 475 10.63 14.71 -14.07
C GLY A 475 9.30 15.41 -13.81
N ALA A 476 8.46 15.43 -14.83
CA ALA A 476 7.17 16.11 -14.84
C ALA A 476 6.05 15.23 -14.33
N PHE A 477 5.04 15.86 -13.75
CA PHE A 477 3.76 15.26 -13.36
C PHE A 477 2.61 16.15 -13.83
N PRO A 478 1.38 15.62 -13.94
CA PRO A 478 0.23 16.43 -14.33
C PRO A 478 0.11 17.68 -13.44
N SER A 479 -0.31 18.79 -14.03
CA SER A 479 -0.41 20.08 -13.32
C SER A 479 -1.37 19.97 -12.12
N GLY A 480 -0.94 20.50 -10.98
CA GLY A 480 -1.74 20.50 -9.74
C GLY A 480 -1.63 19.24 -8.89
N THR A 481 -1.13 18.11 -9.42
CA THR A 481 -1.14 16.82 -8.70
C THR A 481 0.03 16.60 -7.73
N SER A 482 1.03 17.47 -7.71
CA SER A 482 2.25 17.35 -6.87
C SER A 482 2.17 18.10 -5.54
N GLN A 483 0.98 18.47 -5.11
CA GLN A 483 0.74 19.27 -3.91
C GLN A 483 0.53 18.40 -2.66
N TRP A 484 0.60 19.03 -1.49
CA TRP A 484 0.07 18.49 -0.24
C TRP A 484 -1.36 18.99 -0.10
N LEU A 485 -2.31 18.07 -0.17
CA LEU A 485 -3.73 18.39 -0.12
C LEU A 485 -4.26 18.00 1.26
N ASP A 486 -5.07 18.88 1.84
CA ASP A 486 -5.81 18.57 3.06
C ASP A 486 -6.96 17.59 2.76
N VAL A 487 -7.43 16.91 3.80
CA VAL A 487 -8.65 16.09 3.68
C VAL A 487 -9.83 17.01 3.42
N PRO A 488 -10.64 16.79 2.37
CA PRO A 488 -11.78 17.65 2.07
C PRO A 488 -12.76 17.73 3.24
N GLY A 489 -13.16 18.93 3.63
CA GLY A 489 -14.03 19.17 4.78
C GLY A 489 -13.38 18.91 6.15
N SER A 490 -12.06 18.71 6.19
CA SER A 490 -11.37 18.28 7.40
C SER A 490 -11.00 19.43 8.33
N ARG A 491 -11.23 19.21 9.59
CA ARG A 491 -10.48 19.67 10.74
C ARG A 491 -9.71 18.49 11.34
N LEU A 492 -8.78 18.73 12.24
CA LEU A 492 -8.17 17.63 13.01
C LEU A 492 -9.27 16.83 13.72
N PRO A 493 -9.17 15.48 13.73
CA PRO A 493 -10.15 14.65 14.41
C PRO A 493 -10.23 15.02 15.89
N THR A 494 -11.46 15.07 16.43
CA THR A 494 -11.69 15.23 17.85
C THR A 494 -11.50 13.92 18.59
N ALA A 495 -11.33 13.98 19.91
CA ALA A 495 -11.34 12.79 20.75
C ALA A 495 -12.63 11.96 20.55
N GLU A 496 -13.78 12.65 20.44
CA GLU A 496 -15.08 12.01 20.19
C GLU A 496 -15.13 11.25 18.85
N GLU A 497 -14.57 11.82 17.77
CA GLU A 497 -14.52 11.14 16.46
C GLU A 497 -13.59 9.93 16.49
N THR A 498 -12.53 9.97 17.28
CA THR A 498 -11.64 8.83 17.52
C THR A 498 -12.35 7.73 18.30
N ASP A 499 -13.08 8.10 19.35
CA ASP A 499 -13.87 7.15 20.13
C ASP A 499 -14.97 6.52 19.27
N LEU A 500 -15.63 7.30 18.42
CA LEU A 500 -16.63 6.79 17.46
C LEU A 500 -16.03 5.82 16.44
N ALA A 501 -14.79 6.05 15.96
CA ALA A 501 -14.12 5.12 15.05
C ALA A 501 -13.81 3.78 15.77
N HIS A 502 -13.31 3.85 17.02
CA HIS A 502 -13.05 2.68 17.84
C HIS A 502 -14.34 1.89 18.13
N GLU A 503 -15.41 2.58 18.57
CA GLU A 503 -16.71 1.95 18.77
C GLU A 503 -17.27 1.32 17.49
N SER A 504 -17.09 1.99 16.34
CA SER A 504 -17.51 1.49 15.04
C SER A 504 -16.81 0.17 14.71
N CYS A 505 -15.48 0.09 14.93
CA CYS A 505 -14.70 -1.12 14.73
C CYS A 505 -15.23 -2.30 15.58
N ILE A 506 -15.47 -2.08 16.88
CA ILE A 506 -16.02 -3.12 17.79
C ILE A 506 -17.42 -3.59 17.34
N LYS A 507 -18.21 -2.70 16.77
CA LYS A 507 -19.55 -3.00 16.22
C LYS A 507 -19.48 -3.65 14.83
N GLY A 508 -18.32 -3.60 14.16
CA GLY A 508 -18.10 -4.16 12.84
C GLY A 508 -18.34 -5.67 12.76
N MET A 509 -18.71 -6.13 11.57
CA MET A 509 -18.95 -7.56 11.27
C MET A 509 -17.68 -8.37 11.45
N SER A 510 -16.56 -7.93 10.88
CA SER A 510 -15.26 -8.61 10.97
C SER A 510 -14.81 -8.80 12.43
N TYR A 511 -14.99 -7.80 13.30
CA TYR A 511 -14.67 -7.91 14.73
C TYR A 511 -15.53 -8.99 15.42
N LYS A 512 -16.84 -8.97 15.16
CA LYS A 512 -17.78 -9.96 15.73
C LYS A 512 -17.44 -11.38 15.27
N ILE A 513 -17.07 -11.55 14.01
CA ILE A 513 -16.67 -12.84 13.45
C ILE A 513 -15.38 -13.33 14.12
N LEU A 514 -14.37 -12.49 14.24
CA LEU A 514 -13.13 -12.82 14.94
C LEU A 514 -13.42 -13.32 16.35
N LYS A 515 -14.28 -12.61 17.09
CA LYS A 515 -14.69 -13.01 18.45
C LYS A 515 -15.42 -14.35 18.47
N THR A 516 -16.35 -14.57 17.55
CA THR A 516 -17.12 -15.82 17.45
C THR A 516 -16.23 -17.00 17.03
N ALA A 517 -15.22 -16.74 16.19
CA ALA A 517 -14.24 -17.74 15.77
C ALA A 517 -13.18 -18.08 16.85
N GLY A 518 -13.29 -17.49 18.05
CA GLY A 518 -12.42 -17.79 19.20
C GLY A 518 -11.15 -16.95 19.27
N PHE A 519 -11.02 -15.91 18.46
CA PHE A 519 -9.93 -14.93 18.59
C PHE A 519 -10.24 -13.93 19.72
N SER A 520 -9.20 -13.25 20.21
CA SER A 520 -9.32 -12.10 21.13
C SER A 520 -9.04 -10.82 20.34
N PRO A 521 -10.04 -10.29 19.58
CA PRO A 521 -9.81 -9.15 18.71
C PRO A 521 -9.68 -7.85 19.50
N ASN A 522 -8.89 -6.91 18.94
CA ASN A 522 -8.82 -5.53 19.38
C ASN A 522 -9.15 -4.56 18.23
N CYS A 523 -9.30 -3.29 18.54
CA CYS A 523 -9.57 -2.20 17.57
C CYS A 523 -8.60 -1.02 17.76
N GLY A 524 -7.44 -1.26 18.41
CA GLY A 524 -6.53 -0.21 18.87
C GLY A 524 -7.08 0.49 20.12
N GLU A 525 -6.33 0.56 21.20
CA GLU A 525 -6.74 1.24 22.42
C GLU A 525 -6.05 2.60 22.56
N GLY A 526 -6.80 3.64 22.96
CA GLY A 526 -6.26 4.97 23.30
C GLY A 526 -5.45 5.61 22.16
N GLY A 527 -4.18 5.95 22.41
CA GLY A 527 -3.30 6.58 21.43
C GLY A 527 -2.87 5.70 20.25
N ASP A 528 -3.12 4.39 20.29
CA ASP A 528 -2.68 3.44 19.25
C ASP A 528 -3.40 3.64 17.92
N VAL A 529 -4.63 4.17 17.91
CA VAL A 529 -5.35 4.50 16.67
C VAL A 529 -4.53 5.45 15.79
N TYR A 530 -3.71 6.31 16.40
CA TYR A 530 -2.81 7.21 15.67
C TYR A 530 -1.41 6.63 15.43
N SER A 531 -1.09 5.44 15.94
CA SER A 531 0.25 4.84 15.77
C SER A 531 0.58 4.51 14.31
N THR A 532 -0.43 4.38 13.45
CA THR A 532 -0.29 4.18 12.01
C THR A 532 -0.38 5.48 11.21
N ALA A 533 -0.79 6.58 11.86
CA ALA A 533 -0.78 7.88 11.23
C ALA A 533 0.65 8.24 10.82
N VAL A 534 0.83 8.64 9.58
CA VAL A 534 2.12 9.16 9.12
C VAL A 534 2.37 10.50 9.77
N ASN A 535 3.39 10.57 10.63
CA ASN A 535 3.78 11.82 11.27
C ASN A 535 4.76 12.58 10.39
N CYS A 536 4.30 13.65 9.78
CA CYS A 536 5.11 14.52 8.91
C CYS A 536 5.81 15.65 9.66
N GLY A 537 5.57 15.81 10.96
CA GLY A 537 6.03 17.00 11.68
C GLY A 537 5.43 18.29 11.12
N ASN A 538 6.02 19.42 11.45
CA ASN A 538 5.56 20.72 10.98
C ASN A 538 6.21 21.10 9.65
N ARG A 539 5.41 21.30 8.61
CA ARG A 539 5.90 21.84 7.34
C ARG A 539 6.36 23.29 7.53
N ASN A 540 7.61 23.55 7.19
CA ASN A 540 8.09 24.93 7.13
C ASN A 540 7.62 25.59 5.81
N SER A 541 6.56 26.40 5.89
CA SER A 541 5.96 27.07 4.73
C SER A 541 6.88 28.11 4.05
N SER A 542 8.00 28.50 4.70
CA SER A 542 8.99 29.41 4.09
C SER A 542 9.94 28.69 3.11
N LYS A 543 10.01 27.34 3.12
CA LYS A 543 10.81 26.59 2.15
C LYS A 543 10.00 26.34 0.89
N VAL A 544 10.60 26.66 -0.27
CA VAL A 544 10.02 26.38 -1.59
C VAL A 544 10.03 24.85 -1.80
N PRO A 545 8.89 24.27 -2.21
CA PRO A 545 8.84 22.85 -2.57
C PRO A 545 9.81 22.53 -3.70
N CYS A 546 10.44 21.37 -3.68
CA CYS A 546 11.27 20.91 -4.78
C CYS A 546 10.45 20.77 -6.07
N ASP A 547 10.93 21.36 -7.16
CA ASP A 547 10.38 21.16 -8.49
C ASP A 547 11.20 20.09 -9.22
N SER A 548 10.67 18.88 -9.29
CA SER A 548 11.33 17.73 -9.93
C SER A 548 11.54 17.89 -11.44
N ARG A 549 10.88 18.85 -12.09
CA ARG A 549 11.12 19.19 -13.51
C ARG A 549 12.43 19.92 -13.73
N VAL A 550 12.90 20.64 -12.70
CA VAL A 550 14.11 21.47 -12.76
C VAL A 550 15.34 20.70 -12.30
N ALA A 551 15.21 19.95 -11.21
CA ALA A 551 16.31 19.19 -10.61
C ALA A 551 15.79 17.96 -9.86
N PRO A 552 16.62 16.94 -9.65
CA PRO A 552 16.26 15.79 -8.82
C PRO A 552 15.88 16.21 -7.39
N CYS A 553 14.82 15.61 -6.86
CA CYS A 553 14.38 15.79 -5.48
C CYS A 553 14.74 14.55 -4.68
N LEU A 554 15.50 14.71 -3.60
CA LEU A 554 15.93 13.62 -2.71
C LEU A 554 15.32 13.79 -1.33
N TYR A 555 14.75 12.71 -0.80
CA TYR A 555 14.14 12.67 0.54
C TYR A 555 14.60 11.44 1.32
N ASN A 556 14.67 11.57 2.64
CA ASN A 556 14.75 10.41 3.53
C ASN A 556 13.32 10.09 4.03
N VAL A 557 12.63 9.16 3.38
CA VAL A 557 11.22 8.86 3.65
C VAL A 557 10.94 8.17 4.98
N ASN A 558 11.99 7.78 5.73
CA ASN A 558 11.82 7.27 7.10
C ASN A 558 11.62 8.41 8.11
N ILE A 559 12.24 9.56 7.89
CA ILE A 559 12.18 10.73 8.78
C ILE A 559 11.38 11.88 8.20
N ASP A 560 11.18 11.91 6.89
CA ASP A 560 10.38 12.88 6.15
C ASP A 560 9.47 12.11 5.16
N PRO A 561 8.49 11.34 5.66
CA PRO A 561 7.60 10.54 4.81
C PRO A 561 6.65 11.39 3.95
N CYS A 562 6.59 12.69 4.22
CA CYS A 562 5.73 13.63 3.49
C CYS A 562 6.50 14.48 2.46
N GLU A 563 7.79 14.20 2.28
CA GLU A 563 8.61 14.83 1.24
C GLU A 563 8.63 16.38 1.34
N TYR A 564 8.72 16.89 2.60
CA TYR A 564 8.74 18.33 2.87
C TYR A 564 10.10 18.96 2.58
N TYR A 565 11.21 18.22 2.83
CA TYR A 565 12.57 18.77 2.86
C TYR A 565 13.47 18.07 1.84
N ASN A 566 13.64 18.70 0.67
CA ASN A 566 14.61 18.23 -0.32
C ASN A 566 16.03 18.36 0.21
N ILE A 567 16.74 17.24 0.29
CA ILE A 567 18.13 17.13 0.79
C ILE A 567 19.13 16.80 -0.32
N ALA A 568 18.79 17.03 -1.60
CA ALA A 568 19.64 16.67 -2.74
C ALA A 568 20.97 17.44 -2.75
N ASN A 569 20.94 18.73 -2.38
CA ASN A 569 22.15 19.57 -2.35
C ASN A 569 23.12 19.17 -1.23
N GLU A 570 22.61 18.67 -0.12
CA GLU A 570 23.37 18.22 1.03
C GLU A 570 23.94 16.80 0.84
N ASN A 571 23.40 16.03 -0.13
CA ASN A 571 23.75 14.62 -0.36
C ASN A 571 23.95 14.31 -1.86
N PRO A 572 24.84 15.00 -2.56
CA PRO A 572 25.05 14.82 -3.99
C PRO A 572 25.54 13.42 -4.37
N GLU A 573 26.30 12.76 -3.51
CA GLU A 573 26.77 11.39 -3.71
C GLU A 573 25.60 10.36 -3.71
N ILE A 574 24.58 10.58 -2.87
CA ILE A 574 23.38 9.73 -2.85
C ILE A 574 22.57 9.95 -4.14
N VAL A 575 22.42 11.20 -4.58
CA VAL A 575 21.76 11.53 -5.85
C VAL A 575 22.44 10.79 -7.00
N LEU A 576 23.78 10.89 -7.10
CA LEU A 576 24.55 10.22 -8.17
C LEU A 576 24.41 8.70 -8.12
N LYS A 577 24.45 8.10 -6.92
CA LYS A 577 24.25 6.66 -6.71
C LYS A 577 22.88 6.23 -7.23
N LEU A 578 21.80 6.93 -6.86
CA LEU A 578 20.45 6.57 -7.27
C LEU A 578 20.19 6.81 -8.75
N GLN A 579 20.75 7.86 -9.34
CA GLN A 579 20.73 8.08 -10.78
C GLN A 579 21.44 6.98 -11.57
N ALA A 580 22.57 6.48 -11.04
CA ALA A 580 23.27 5.35 -11.64
C ALA A 580 22.40 4.08 -11.59
N ARG A 581 21.67 3.82 -10.49
CA ARG A 581 20.74 2.70 -10.39
C ARG A 581 19.57 2.82 -11.37
N ILE A 582 18.95 4.00 -11.50
CA ILE A 582 17.91 4.25 -12.53
C ILE A 582 18.47 3.99 -13.92
N SER A 583 19.70 4.45 -14.20
CA SER A 583 20.36 4.22 -15.48
C SER A 583 20.60 2.74 -15.78
N GLU A 584 20.84 1.92 -14.74
CA GLU A 584 20.94 0.47 -14.89
C GLU A 584 19.60 -0.17 -15.25
N TYR A 585 18.50 0.23 -14.58
CA TYR A 585 17.15 -0.23 -14.92
C TYR A 585 16.74 0.14 -16.35
N LYS A 586 17.15 1.33 -16.84
CA LYS A 586 16.87 1.76 -18.21
C LYS A 586 17.45 0.83 -19.27
N LYS A 587 18.55 0.12 -18.99
CA LYS A 587 19.17 -0.83 -19.96
C LYS A 587 18.26 -2.02 -20.26
N GLY A 588 17.47 -2.47 -19.27
CA GLY A 588 16.52 -3.57 -19.42
C GLY A 588 15.10 -3.16 -19.76
N ALA A 589 14.82 -1.86 -19.79
CA ALA A 589 13.47 -1.34 -19.99
C ALA A 589 12.96 -1.56 -21.41
N LEU A 590 11.75 -2.08 -21.53
CA LEU A 590 11.00 -2.14 -22.78
C LEU A 590 10.46 -0.75 -23.13
N LYS A 591 10.24 -0.51 -24.41
CA LYS A 591 9.47 0.67 -24.83
C LYS A 591 8.04 0.56 -24.32
N PRO A 592 7.40 1.69 -23.91
CA PRO A 592 5.97 1.70 -23.64
C PRO A 592 5.17 1.11 -24.80
N SER A 593 4.24 0.23 -24.50
CA SER A 593 3.48 -0.50 -25.52
C SER A 593 2.20 0.23 -25.96
N ASN A 594 2.06 1.51 -25.63
CA ASN A 594 0.90 2.33 -25.97
C ASN A 594 0.66 2.41 -27.47
N LEU A 595 -0.60 2.31 -27.84
CA LEU A 595 -1.08 2.38 -29.21
C LEU A 595 -2.17 3.45 -29.33
N PRO A 596 -2.36 4.02 -30.54
CA PRO A 596 -3.49 4.91 -30.79
C PRO A 596 -4.84 4.22 -30.54
N ASN A 597 -5.83 5.02 -30.15
CA ASN A 597 -7.22 4.57 -30.07
C ASN A 597 -7.69 4.04 -31.43
N ASP A 598 -8.43 2.95 -31.41
CA ASP A 598 -9.02 2.31 -32.59
C ASP A 598 -10.53 2.58 -32.64
N PRO A 599 -11.02 3.41 -33.58
CA PRO A 599 -12.44 3.74 -33.68
C PRO A 599 -13.33 2.52 -33.94
N SER A 600 -12.78 1.42 -34.49
CA SER A 600 -13.56 0.19 -34.70
C SER A 600 -14.00 -0.49 -33.40
N SER A 601 -13.41 -0.11 -32.26
CA SER A 601 -13.78 -0.59 -30.93
C SER A 601 -15.06 0.04 -30.37
N PHE A 602 -15.54 1.15 -30.94
CA PHE A 602 -16.58 1.97 -30.32
C PHE A 602 -17.91 1.22 -30.22
N PRO A 603 -18.64 1.40 -29.12
CA PRO A 603 -19.87 0.67 -28.82
C PRO A 603 -20.95 0.70 -29.90
N HIS A 604 -21.09 1.81 -30.63
CA HIS A 604 -22.04 1.91 -31.74
C HIS A 604 -21.78 0.89 -32.87
N ASN A 605 -20.55 0.35 -32.98
CA ASN A 605 -20.21 -0.72 -33.92
C ASN A 605 -20.52 -2.12 -33.36
N HIS A 606 -20.95 -2.23 -32.08
CA HIS A 606 -21.06 -3.48 -31.33
C HIS A 606 -22.31 -3.52 -30.43
N ASP A 607 -23.44 -3.10 -30.98
CA ASP A 607 -24.77 -3.13 -30.31
C ASP A 607 -24.78 -2.45 -28.93
N GLY A 608 -23.98 -1.36 -28.78
CA GLY A 608 -23.91 -0.58 -27.55
C GLY A 608 -23.05 -1.22 -26.45
N ALA A 609 -22.11 -2.07 -26.80
CA ALA A 609 -21.23 -2.75 -25.83
C ALA A 609 -19.74 -2.67 -26.19
N TRP A 610 -18.89 -2.76 -25.19
CA TRP A 610 -17.45 -2.98 -25.38
C TRP A 610 -17.18 -4.48 -25.56
N VAL A 611 -16.49 -4.87 -26.62
CA VAL A 611 -16.21 -6.27 -26.97
C VAL A 611 -14.74 -6.46 -27.38
N SER A 612 -14.32 -7.68 -27.59
CA SER A 612 -13.01 -8.01 -28.20
C SER A 612 -13.08 -7.80 -29.71
N TRP A 613 -12.86 -6.57 -30.15
CA TRP A 613 -13.09 -6.12 -31.56
C TRP A 613 -12.02 -6.55 -32.55
N LYS A 614 -10.92 -7.13 -32.07
CA LYS A 614 -9.82 -7.64 -32.94
C LYS A 614 -9.85 -9.15 -33.12
N ASP A 615 -10.87 -9.86 -32.58
CA ASP A 615 -11.06 -11.27 -32.85
C ASP A 615 -11.41 -11.49 -34.33
N GLY A 616 -10.69 -12.37 -35.01
CA GLY A 616 -10.90 -12.65 -36.44
C GLY A 616 -10.33 -11.64 -37.41
N SER A 617 -9.69 -10.56 -36.96
CA SER A 617 -8.85 -9.72 -37.82
C SER A 617 -7.45 -10.32 -37.90
N ALA A 618 -7.13 -10.92 -39.05
CA ALA A 618 -5.82 -11.46 -39.40
C ALA A 618 -4.76 -10.37 -39.52
#